data_884814990419288f2f42b179b923868c
#
_entry.id   884814990419288f2f42b179b923868c
#
_cell.length_a   1.000
_cell.length_b   1.000
_cell.length_c   1.000
_cell.angle_alpha   90.00
_cell.angle_beta   90.00
_cell.angle_gamma   90.00
#
_symmetry.space_group_name_H-M   'P 1'
#
loop_
_entity.id
_entity.type
_entity.pdbx_description
1 polymer ?
#
loop_
_entity_poly.entity_id
_entity_poly.type
_entity_poly.pdbx_seq_one_letter_code
_entity_poly.pdbx_strand_id
1 'polypeptide(L)'
;MQNRGIMDARSLACYIKERCNNEISPIKLQKSLYFCFAYWGGFVKKQSLGKSEIKIELSEILFDNSIEAWVYGPVVPDVYHEKDLDSCKKDNSDLFPNNFIKEYIDGILDDILASSDFALVNASHQDKCWIRHFKPKSIFHNDKIPSEEIIKEYVKIT
;
A
#
# COMPACT_ATOMS: atom_id res chain seq x y z
N MET A 1 -19.74 -3.94 -9.14
CA MET A 1 -18.35 -4.39 -9.00
C MET A 1 -18.12 -4.94 -7.61
N GLN A 2 -17.57 -6.13 -7.54
CA GLN A 2 -17.25 -6.72 -6.25
C GLN A 2 -16.02 -6.04 -5.67
N ASN A 3 -16.12 -5.66 -4.39
CA ASN A 3 -14.97 -5.19 -3.64
C ASN A 3 -14.03 -6.38 -3.42
N ARG A 4 -12.81 -6.33 -3.99
CA ARG A 4 -11.83 -7.40 -3.87
C ARG A 4 -10.77 -7.11 -2.81
N GLY A 5 -10.77 -5.91 -2.26
CA GLY A 5 -9.82 -5.53 -1.23
C GLY A 5 -10.10 -6.20 0.10
N ILE A 6 -9.03 -6.56 0.80
CA ILE A 6 -9.13 -7.14 2.14
C ILE A 6 -9.63 -6.11 3.15
N MET A 7 -9.21 -4.85 2.97
CA MET A 7 -9.54 -3.76 3.87
C MET A 7 -9.66 -2.45 3.10
N ASP A 8 -10.12 -1.40 3.77
CA ASP A 8 -10.13 -0.05 3.22
C ASP A 8 -8.78 0.62 3.54
N ALA A 9 -8.24 1.36 2.57
CA ALA A 9 -6.97 2.06 2.75
C ALA A 9 -7.01 3.05 3.91
N ARG A 10 -8.17 3.71 4.15
CA ARG A 10 -8.31 4.64 5.28
C ARG A 10 -8.18 3.93 6.62
N SER A 11 -8.75 2.74 6.73
CA SER A 11 -8.63 1.93 7.95
C SER A 11 -7.19 1.50 8.18
N LEU A 12 -6.48 1.12 7.11
CA LEU A 12 -5.06 0.79 7.20
C LEU A 12 -4.24 2.02 7.60
N ALA A 13 -4.56 3.19 7.05
CA ALA A 13 -3.88 4.43 7.43
C ALA A 13 -4.05 4.73 8.92
N CYS A 14 -5.26 4.54 9.46
CA CYS A 14 -5.52 4.71 10.89
C CYS A 14 -4.68 3.73 11.72
N TYR A 15 -4.59 2.48 11.30
CA TYR A 15 -3.77 1.48 11.98
C TYR A 15 -2.30 1.91 12.01
N ILE A 16 -1.79 2.38 10.88
CA ILE A 16 -0.40 2.83 10.77
C ILE A 16 -0.15 4.05 11.67
N LYS A 17 -1.06 5.02 11.68
CA LYS A 17 -0.94 6.21 12.52
C LYS A 17 -0.95 5.84 14.01
N GLU A 18 -1.84 4.95 14.40
CA GLU A 18 -1.90 4.48 15.79
C GLU A 18 -0.58 3.82 16.20
N ARG A 19 -0.02 3.00 15.33
CA ARG A 19 1.25 2.32 15.57
C ARG A 19 2.41 3.31 15.78
N CYS A 20 2.31 4.51 15.19
CA CYS A 20 3.30 5.57 15.30
C CYS A 20 2.95 6.62 16.35
N ASN A 21 1.96 6.37 17.21
CA ASN A 21 1.45 7.33 18.19
C ASN A 21 1.04 8.65 17.51
N ASN A 22 0.49 8.56 16.30
CA ASN A 22 0.07 9.67 15.44
C ASN A 22 1.21 10.58 14.99
N GLU A 23 2.46 10.13 15.15
CA GLU A 23 3.63 10.89 14.73
C GLU A 23 4.23 10.28 13.46
N ILE A 24 3.59 10.54 12.33
CA ILE A 24 4.05 10.07 11.03
C ILE A 24 3.85 11.19 10.01
N SER A 25 4.84 11.40 9.14
CA SER A 25 4.69 12.38 8.08
C SER A 25 3.67 11.93 7.03
N PRO A 26 3.02 12.86 6.32
CA PRO A 26 2.14 12.50 5.22
C PRO A 26 2.83 11.66 4.15
N ILE A 27 4.10 11.98 3.84
CA ILE A 27 4.87 11.20 2.85
C ILE A 27 5.07 9.76 3.32
N LYS A 28 5.52 9.58 4.56
CA LYS A 28 5.75 8.23 5.09
C LYS A 28 4.46 7.44 5.16
N LEU A 29 3.35 8.06 5.54
CA LEU A 29 2.05 7.39 5.57
C LEU A 29 1.67 6.89 4.18
N GLN A 30 1.79 7.73 3.15
CA GLN A 30 1.46 7.35 1.79
C GLN A 30 2.35 6.23 1.26
N LYS A 31 3.66 6.30 1.53
CA LYS A 31 4.58 5.25 1.10
C LYS A 31 4.33 3.94 1.85
N SER A 32 3.94 4.03 3.12
CA SER A 32 3.56 2.85 3.89
C SER A 32 2.37 2.12 3.27
N LEU A 33 1.34 2.88 2.87
CA LEU A 33 0.17 2.31 2.20
C LEU A 33 0.57 1.65 0.88
N TYR A 34 1.35 2.35 0.06
CA TYR A 34 1.77 1.84 -1.24
C TYR A 34 2.59 0.55 -1.10
N PHE A 35 3.61 0.55 -0.24
CA PHE A 35 4.48 -0.62 -0.10
C PHE A 35 3.75 -1.80 0.52
N CYS A 36 2.85 -1.57 1.47
CA CYS A 36 2.01 -2.66 2.00
C CYS A 36 1.18 -3.29 0.89
N PHE A 37 0.55 -2.47 0.05
CA PHE A 37 -0.22 -2.95 -1.09
C PHE A 37 0.65 -3.75 -2.06
N ALA A 38 1.79 -3.21 -2.42
CA ALA A 38 2.68 -3.79 -3.42
C ALA A 38 3.28 -5.12 -2.96
N TYR A 39 3.85 -5.14 -1.77
CA TYR A 39 4.48 -6.35 -1.24
C TYR A 39 3.47 -7.45 -0.96
N TRP A 40 2.32 -7.11 -0.38
CA TRP A 40 1.28 -8.10 -0.14
C TRP A 40 0.79 -8.70 -1.46
N GLY A 41 0.45 -7.85 -2.43
CA GLY A 41 -0.03 -8.30 -3.73
C GLY A 41 0.97 -9.17 -4.46
N GLY A 42 2.23 -8.75 -4.47
CA GLY A 42 3.31 -9.52 -5.08
C GLY A 42 3.50 -10.88 -4.42
N PHE A 43 3.47 -10.92 -3.10
CA PHE A 43 3.61 -12.16 -2.34
C PHE A 43 2.46 -13.14 -2.66
N VAL A 44 1.21 -12.68 -2.58
CA VAL A 44 0.06 -13.54 -2.82
C VAL A 44 0.04 -14.04 -4.27
N LYS A 45 0.33 -13.15 -5.22
CA LYS A 45 0.39 -13.53 -6.63
C LYS A 45 1.46 -14.57 -6.90
N LYS A 46 2.63 -14.39 -6.30
CA LYS A 46 3.74 -15.33 -6.43
C LYS A 46 3.36 -16.72 -5.91
N GLN A 47 2.66 -16.78 -4.78
CA GLN A 47 2.19 -18.05 -4.23
C GLN A 47 1.21 -18.75 -5.19
N SER A 48 0.32 -17.96 -5.82
CA SER A 48 -0.66 -18.52 -6.75
C SER A 48 -0.03 -19.03 -8.06
N LEU A 49 1.12 -18.47 -8.46
CA LEU A 49 1.84 -18.87 -9.67
C LEU A 49 2.82 -20.01 -9.40
N GLY A 50 3.16 -20.25 -8.14
CA GLY A 50 4.10 -21.31 -7.75
C GLY A 50 3.45 -22.68 -7.78
N LYS A 51 4.31 -23.73 -7.83
CA LYS A 51 3.89 -25.13 -7.74
C LYS A 51 3.67 -25.55 -6.28
N SER A 52 3.44 -24.60 -5.40
CA SER A 52 3.21 -24.90 -3.99
C SER A 52 1.83 -25.56 -3.83
N GLU A 53 1.80 -26.64 -3.04
CA GLU A 53 0.54 -27.29 -2.68
C GLU A 53 -0.30 -26.43 -1.74
N ILE A 54 0.30 -25.39 -1.16
CA ILE A 54 -0.39 -24.45 -0.27
C ILE A 54 -0.97 -23.34 -1.13
N LYS A 55 -2.28 -23.45 -1.40
CA LYS A 55 -2.99 -22.35 -2.05
C LYS A 55 -3.38 -21.36 -0.97
N ILE A 56 -2.85 -20.15 -1.08
CA ILE A 56 -3.32 -19.06 -0.24
C ILE A 56 -4.61 -18.54 -0.87
N GLU A 57 -5.75 -18.85 -0.23
CA GLU A 57 -7.06 -18.39 -0.68
C GLU A 57 -7.33 -16.97 -0.20
N LEU A 58 -6.36 -16.08 -0.38
CA LEU A 58 -6.47 -14.69 0.03
C LEU A 58 -6.39 -13.79 -1.20
N SER A 59 -7.12 -12.68 -1.14
CA SER A 59 -7.07 -11.70 -2.21
C SER A 59 -5.67 -11.09 -2.30
N GLU A 60 -5.16 -10.95 -3.53
CA GLU A 60 -3.93 -10.22 -3.79
C GLU A 60 -4.13 -8.70 -3.70
N ILE A 61 -5.37 -8.26 -3.62
CA ILE A 61 -5.72 -6.84 -3.51
C ILE A 61 -5.90 -6.49 -2.04
N LEU A 62 -4.93 -5.78 -1.49
CA LEU A 62 -5.00 -5.38 -0.08
C LEU A 62 -6.12 -4.37 0.16
N PHE A 63 -6.25 -3.38 -0.72
CA PHE A 63 -7.37 -2.44 -0.70
C PHE A 63 -7.72 -2.04 -2.14
N ASP A 64 -8.99 -1.64 -2.36
CA ASP A 64 -9.49 -1.26 -3.68
C ASP A 64 -9.29 0.21 -4.03
N ASN A 65 -8.87 1.00 -3.05
CA ASN A 65 -8.65 2.43 -3.27
C ASN A 65 -7.60 2.64 -4.37
N SER A 66 -7.85 3.63 -5.23
CA SER A 66 -6.94 3.93 -6.34
C SER A 66 -5.60 4.43 -5.86
N ILE A 67 -4.55 4.06 -6.58
CA ILE A 67 -3.19 4.57 -6.39
C ILE A 67 -2.84 5.37 -7.63
N GLU A 68 -2.32 6.59 -7.44
CA GLU A 68 -1.95 7.49 -8.51
C GLU A 68 -0.47 7.81 -8.49
N ALA A 69 0.07 8.14 -9.67
CA ALA A 69 1.48 8.49 -9.82
C ALA A 69 1.67 10.00 -9.62
N TRP A 70 2.07 10.39 -8.41
CA TRP A 70 2.32 11.79 -8.06
C TRP A 70 3.83 12.07 -8.06
N VAL A 71 4.19 13.34 -7.90
CA VAL A 71 5.60 13.77 -8.00
C VAL A 71 6.49 13.12 -6.95
N TYR A 72 5.99 12.87 -5.74
CA TYR A 72 6.77 12.21 -4.69
C TYR A 72 6.55 10.69 -4.65
N GLY A 73 6.04 10.11 -5.73
CA GLY A 73 5.81 8.69 -5.84
C GLY A 73 4.34 8.34 -5.83
N PRO A 74 4.02 7.05 -5.70
CA PRO A 74 2.63 6.59 -5.65
C PRO A 74 1.90 7.12 -4.41
N VAL A 75 0.65 7.53 -4.61
CA VAL A 75 -0.19 8.10 -3.55
C VAL A 75 -1.59 7.48 -3.63
N VAL A 76 -2.21 7.28 -2.48
CA VAL A 76 -3.62 6.90 -2.36
C VAL A 76 -4.42 8.18 -2.12
N PRO A 77 -5.05 8.77 -3.15
CA PRO A 77 -5.73 10.06 -2.99
C PRO A 77 -6.83 10.07 -1.95
N ASP A 78 -7.56 8.96 -1.81
CA ASP A 78 -8.63 8.85 -0.81
C ASP A 78 -8.13 9.13 0.60
N VAL A 79 -6.90 8.71 0.89
CA VAL A 79 -6.28 8.96 2.21
C VAL A 79 -5.69 10.36 2.26
N TYR A 80 -5.05 10.80 1.17
CA TYR A 80 -4.44 12.12 1.12
C TYR A 80 -5.45 13.25 1.35
N HIS A 81 -6.65 13.10 0.79
CA HIS A 81 -7.70 14.11 0.91
C HIS A 81 -8.57 13.94 2.15
N GLU A 82 -8.34 12.91 2.96
CA GLU A 82 -9.11 12.66 4.16
C GLU A 82 -8.66 13.59 5.29
N LYS A 83 -9.55 14.51 5.67
CA LYS A 83 -9.25 15.49 6.72
C LYS A 83 -9.47 14.94 8.13
N ASP A 84 -10.22 13.84 8.24
CA ASP A 84 -10.64 13.31 9.53
C ASP A 84 -9.84 12.09 9.98
N LEU A 85 -8.62 11.89 9.44
CA LEU A 85 -7.76 10.81 9.91
C LEU A 85 -7.38 10.96 11.39
N ASP A 86 -7.48 12.19 11.90
CA ASP A 86 -7.23 12.43 13.33
C ASP A 86 -8.33 11.87 14.22
N SER A 87 -9.51 11.56 13.64
CA SER A 87 -10.64 10.97 14.36
C SER A 87 -10.72 9.45 14.16
N CYS A 88 -9.59 8.81 13.86
CA CYS A 88 -9.52 7.36 13.72
C CYS A 88 -10.05 6.67 14.98
N LYS A 89 -10.90 5.66 14.78
CA LYS A 89 -11.36 4.83 15.90
C LYS A 89 -10.17 4.13 16.52
N LYS A 90 -10.15 4.10 17.85
CA LYS A 90 -9.01 3.54 18.61
C LYS A 90 -8.91 2.01 18.53
N ASP A 91 -9.94 1.33 18.04
CA ASP A 91 -9.94 -0.12 17.96
C ASP A 91 -9.95 -0.58 16.52
N ASN A 92 -8.77 -0.99 16.03
CA ASN A 92 -8.60 -1.56 14.71
C ASN A 92 -8.35 -3.07 14.79
N SER A 93 -8.82 -3.73 15.87
CA SER A 93 -8.59 -5.16 16.09
C SER A 93 -9.21 -6.03 15.00
N ASP A 94 -10.28 -5.55 14.35
CA ASP A 94 -10.98 -6.29 13.31
C ASP A 94 -10.47 -5.98 11.88
N LEU A 95 -9.42 -5.16 11.77
CA LEU A 95 -8.91 -4.76 10.46
C LEU A 95 -8.39 -5.96 9.66
N PHE A 96 -7.67 -6.86 10.32
CA PHE A 96 -7.07 -8.02 9.68
C PHE A 96 -7.92 -9.25 9.87
N PRO A 97 -8.29 -9.94 8.75
CA PRO A 97 -9.12 -11.16 8.84
C PRO A 97 -8.46 -12.30 9.60
N ASN A 98 -7.12 -12.33 9.66
CA ASN A 98 -6.39 -13.36 10.38
C ASN A 98 -5.00 -12.85 10.79
N ASN A 99 -4.33 -13.62 11.66
CA ASN A 99 -3.03 -13.25 12.17
C ASN A 99 -1.92 -13.29 11.11
N PHE A 100 -2.05 -14.14 10.12
CA PHE A 100 -1.04 -14.23 9.05
C PHE A 100 -0.92 -12.89 8.31
N ILE A 101 -2.05 -12.31 7.92
CA ILE A 101 -2.06 -11.02 7.22
C ILE A 101 -1.49 -9.94 8.13
N LYS A 102 -1.91 -9.93 9.39
CA LYS A 102 -1.44 -8.94 10.36
C LYS A 102 0.09 -9.01 10.52
N GLU A 103 0.62 -10.19 10.73
CA GLU A 103 2.06 -10.38 10.92
C GLU A 103 2.84 -9.99 9.67
N TYR A 104 2.31 -10.32 8.49
CA TYR A 104 2.95 -9.96 7.22
C TYR A 104 3.02 -8.45 7.06
N ILE A 105 1.90 -7.78 7.27
CA ILE A 105 1.83 -6.31 7.15
C ILE A 105 2.69 -5.63 8.22
N ASP A 106 2.67 -6.12 9.45
CA ASP A 106 3.50 -5.58 10.53
C ASP A 106 4.99 -5.70 10.20
N GLY A 107 5.39 -6.81 9.59
CA GLY A 107 6.78 -6.99 9.17
C GLY A 107 7.22 -5.97 8.11
N ILE A 108 6.35 -5.71 7.13
CA ILE A 108 6.61 -4.67 6.12
C ILE A 108 6.71 -3.31 6.80
N LEU A 109 5.77 -3.00 7.69
CA LEU A 109 5.74 -1.72 8.38
C LEU A 109 6.97 -1.49 9.24
N ASP A 110 7.50 -2.53 9.88
CA ASP A 110 8.72 -2.40 10.68
C ASP A 110 9.87 -1.85 9.85
N ASP A 111 10.04 -2.37 8.63
CA ASP A 111 11.10 -1.92 7.73
C ASP A 111 10.83 -0.51 7.20
N ILE A 112 9.60 -0.24 6.80
CA ILE A 112 9.22 1.06 6.24
C ILE A 112 9.35 2.16 7.28
N LEU A 113 8.84 1.93 8.49
CA LEU A 113 8.84 2.94 9.53
C LEU A 113 10.25 3.23 10.05
N ALA A 114 11.19 2.31 9.85
CA ALA A 114 12.60 2.53 10.16
C ALA A 114 13.33 3.34 9.09
N SER A 115 12.72 3.55 7.91
CA SER A 115 13.32 4.26 6.78
C SER A 115 12.95 5.74 6.83
N SER A 116 13.83 6.59 6.27
CA SER A 116 13.53 8.02 6.16
C SER A 116 12.52 8.26 5.03
N ASP A 117 11.84 9.42 5.10
CA ASP A 117 10.93 9.83 4.03
C ASP A 117 11.64 9.88 2.68
N PHE A 118 12.85 10.44 2.66
CA PHE A 118 13.65 10.54 1.44
C PHE A 118 13.94 9.15 0.85
N ALA A 119 14.34 8.20 1.70
CA ALA A 119 14.64 6.84 1.26
C ALA A 119 13.41 6.18 0.66
N LEU A 120 12.24 6.39 1.26
CA LEU A 120 10.99 5.81 0.78
C LEU A 120 10.56 6.42 -0.55
N VAL A 121 10.67 7.74 -0.69
CA VAL A 121 10.38 8.41 -1.97
C VAL A 121 11.32 7.89 -3.05
N ASN A 122 12.61 7.83 -2.74
CA ASN A 122 13.60 7.35 -3.70
C ASN A 122 13.35 5.91 -4.13
N ALA A 123 13.03 5.04 -3.18
CA ALA A 123 12.70 3.65 -3.49
C ALA A 123 11.47 3.55 -4.41
N SER A 124 10.41 4.31 -4.12
CA SER A 124 9.19 4.27 -4.93
C SER A 124 9.42 4.83 -6.34
N HIS A 125 10.36 5.76 -6.51
CA HIS A 125 10.71 6.32 -7.82
C HIS A 125 11.44 5.31 -8.70
N GLN A 126 11.95 4.22 -8.15
CA GLN A 126 12.58 3.16 -8.93
C GLN A 126 11.54 2.21 -9.54
N ASP A 127 10.32 2.24 -9.06
CA ASP A 127 9.28 1.34 -9.54
C ASP A 127 8.85 1.73 -10.96
N LYS A 128 8.90 0.76 -11.85
CA LYS A 128 8.59 0.96 -13.28
C LYS A 128 7.12 1.34 -13.47
N CYS A 129 6.23 0.81 -12.63
CA CYS A 129 4.81 1.14 -12.71
C CYS A 129 4.59 2.62 -12.43
N TRP A 130 5.32 3.21 -11.47
CA TRP A 130 5.24 4.64 -11.23
C TRP A 130 5.83 5.44 -12.40
N ILE A 131 7.03 5.07 -12.86
CA ILE A 131 7.72 5.76 -13.97
C ILE A 131 6.83 5.79 -15.21
N ARG A 132 6.15 4.68 -15.49
CA ARG A 132 5.31 4.56 -16.69
C ARG A 132 4.10 5.49 -16.65
N HIS A 133 3.54 5.72 -15.46
CA HIS A 133 2.31 6.49 -15.31
C HIS A 133 2.50 7.91 -14.82
N PHE A 134 3.70 8.26 -14.37
CA PHE A 134 3.97 9.62 -13.92
C PHE A 134 4.15 10.55 -15.11
N LYS A 135 3.39 11.66 -15.12
CA LYS A 135 3.43 12.67 -16.18
C LYS A 135 3.80 14.02 -15.59
N PRO A 136 5.09 14.41 -15.59
CA PRO A 136 5.54 15.62 -14.90
C PRO A 136 4.96 16.92 -15.47
N LYS A 137 4.48 16.91 -16.71
CA LYS A 137 3.92 18.11 -17.36
C LYS A 137 2.41 18.28 -17.14
N SER A 138 1.77 17.31 -16.52
CA SER A 138 0.34 17.40 -16.25
C SER A 138 0.12 17.98 -14.85
N ILE A 139 -0.41 19.22 -14.81
CA ILE A 139 -0.72 19.87 -13.55
C ILE A 139 -2.16 19.59 -13.10
N PHE A 140 -2.97 18.96 -13.94
CA PHE A 140 -4.40 18.75 -13.67
C PHE A 140 -4.77 17.28 -13.49
N HIS A 141 -3.94 16.36 -13.91
CA HIS A 141 -4.25 14.93 -13.86
C HIS A 141 -3.06 14.13 -13.40
N ASN A 142 -3.29 13.39 -12.32
CA ASN A 142 -2.37 12.35 -11.88
C ASN A 142 -2.94 11.03 -12.36
N ASP A 143 -2.17 10.28 -13.14
CA ASP A 143 -2.63 9.03 -13.71
C ASP A 143 -2.73 7.96 -12.62
N LYS A 144 -3.77 7.15 -12.74
CA LYS A 144 -3.90 5.95 -11.90
C LYS A 144 -2.88 4.92 -12.32
N ILE A 145 -2.28 4.25 -11.32
CA ILE A 145 -1.43 3.10 -11.56
C ILE A 145 -2.31 1.86 -11.40
N PRO A 146 -2.49 1.06 -12.46
CA PRO A 146 -3.31 -0.14 -12.34
C PRO A 146 -2.74 -1.09 -11.27
N SER A 147 -3.61 -1.60 -10.43
CA SER A 147 -3.23 -2.54 -9.36
C SER A 147 -2.45 -3.73 -9.89
N GLU A 148 -2.86 -4.24 -11.05
CA GLU A 148 -2.23 -5.39 -11.70
C GLU A 148 -0.77 -5.14 -12.05
N GLU A 149 -0.44 -3.91 -12.46
CA GLU A 149 0.94 -3.55 -12.81
C GLU A 149 1.82 -3.50 -11.56
N ILE A 150 1.31 -2.96 -10.47
CA ILE A 150 2.04 -2.91 -9.20
C ILE A 150 2.32 -4.33 -8.73
N ILE A 151 1.30 -5.16 -8.68
CA ILE A 151 1.39 -6.53 -8.20
C ILE A 151 2.36 -7.33 -9.06
N LYS A 152 2.23 -7.24 -10.38
CA LYS A 152 3.11 -7.95 -11.32
C LYS A 152 4.58 -7.57 -11.12
N GLU A 153 4.85 -6.30 -10.90
CA GLU A 153 6.22 -5.84 -10.66
C GLU A 153 6.78 -6.42 -9.37
N TYR A 154 5.97 -6.48 -8.32
CA TYR A 154 6.41 -6.95 -7.00
C TYR A 154 6.48 -8.47 -6.87
N VAL A 155 5.89 -9.23 -7.78
CA VAL A 155 6.09 -10.68 -7.84
C VAL A 155 7.57 -11.03 -7.94
N LYS A 156 8.35 -10.22 -8.67
CA LYS A 156 9.77 -10.47 -8.88
C LYS A 156 10.63 -10.12 -7.67
N ILE A 157 10.10 -9.33 -6.74
CA ILE A 157 10.84 -8.83 -5.59
C ILE A 157 10.59 -9.70 -4.35
N THR A 158 9.39 -10.24 -4.24
CA THR A 158 8.98 -11.03 -3.05
C THR A 158 9.42 -12.48 -3.08
#